data_e07ac70cb95d22afd175276e85cd3dce
#
_entry.id   e07ac70cb95d22afd175276e85cd3dce
#
_cell.length_a   1.000
_cell.length_b   1.000
_cell.length_c   1.000
_cell.angle_alpha   90.00
_cell.angle_beta   90.00
_cell.angle_gamma   90.00
#
_symmetry.space_group_name_H-M   'P 1'
#
loop_
_entity.id
_entity.type
_entity.pdbx_description
1 polymer ?
#
loop_
_entity_poly.entity_id
_entity_poly.type
_entity_poly.pdbx_seq_one_letter_code
_entity_poly.pdbx_strand_id
1 'polypeptide(L)'
;MGALDTAVRSGRALYAGISNYGGAQTREAARILKALGTPCLIHQPRYNMLDRAPETGGVLDAIGEAGMGCIPFSPLAQGLLTERYLGGIPDGSRATQGKWLDPKAIDAPLRARLTALGAIAKARGQTLAQMALAWVLRDPRITSALIGASRPEQIEDCVRAANAPKFAAAELAAIDKALAA
;
A
#
# COMPACT_ATOMS: atom_id res chain seq x y z
N MET A 1 3.44 -4.75 -23.73
CA MET A 1 2.57 -5.91 -23.47
C MET A 1 3.00 -7.15 -24.27
N GLY A 2 3.40 -7.03 -25.56
CA GLY A 2 3.85 -8.19 -26.36
C GLY A 2 4.99 -9.00 -25.75
N ALA A 3 5.98 -8.35 -25.11
CA ALA A 3 7.06 -9.05 -24.42
C ALA A 3 6.57 -9.88 -23.22
N LEU A 4 5.55 -9.41 -22.50
CA LEU A 4 4.92 -10.15 -21.40
C LEU A 4 4.15 -11.38 -21.95
N ASP A 5 3.41 -11.20 -23.01
CA ASP A 5 2.74 -12.30 -23.72
C ASP A 5 3.76 -13.37 -24.18
N THR A 6 4.84 -12.94 -24.82
CA THR A 6 5.93 -13.85 -25.24
C THR A 6 6.54 -14.61 -24.05
N ALA A 7 6.76 -13.93 -22.91
CA ALA A 7 7.32 -14.58 -21.71
C ALA A 7 6.38 -15.68 -21.16
N VAL A 8 5.09 -15.42 -21.13
CA VAL A 8 4.09 -16.42 -20.69
C VAL A 8 3.98 -17.57 -21.70
N ARG A 9 3.79 -17.27 -22.98
CA ARG A 9 3.61 -18.29 -24.04
C ARG A 9 4.83 -19.18 -24.24
N SER A 10 6.03 -18.64 -24.00
CA SER A 10 7.28 -19.44 -24.06
C SER A 10 7.58 -20.21 -22.76
N GLY A 11 6.70 -20.17 -21.77
CA GLY A 11 6.86 -20.87 -20.50
C GLY A 11 7.91 -20.26 -19.55
N ARG A 12 8.39 -19.04 -19.83
CA ARG A 12 9.34 -18.32 -18.96
C ARG A 12 8.67 -17.68 -17.76
N ALA A 13 7.37 -17.42 -17.83
CA ALA A 13 6.53 -16.94 -16.76
C ALA A 13 5.21 -17.69 -16.77
N LEU A 14 4.60 -17.87 -15.59
CA LEU A 14 3.26 -18.45 -15.49
C LEU A 14 2.18 -17.38 -15.72
N TYR A 15 2.42 -16.17 -15.26
CA TYR A 15 1.47 -15.07 -15.28
C TYR A 15 2.16 -13.74 -15.63
N ALA A 16 1.38 -12.79 -16.14
CA ALA A 16 1.79 -11.41 -16.37
C ALA A 16 1.14 -10.46 -15.37
N GLY A 17 1.89 -9.46 -14.93
CA GLY A 17 1.43 -8.38 -14.09
C GLY A 17 2.06 -7.05 -14.46
N ILE A 18 1.53 -5.97 -13.93
CA ILE A 18 2.02 -4.60 -14.14
C ILE A 18 2.27 -3.90 -12.81
N SER A 19 3.05 -2.83 -12.82
CA SER A 19 3.36 -2.04 -11.63
C SER A 19 3.42 -0.56 -11.96
N ASN A 20 2.91 0.29 -11.05
CA ASN A 20 2.96 1.75 -11.12
C ASN A 20 2.34 2.39 -12.38
N TYR A 21 1.38 1.72 -13.00
CA TYR A 21 0.59 2.30 -14.08
C TYR A 21 -0.56 3.13 -13.49
N GLY A 22 -0.86 4.28 -14.09
CA GLY A 22 -2.08 5.04 -13.81
C GLY A 22 -3.35 4.34 -14.32
N GLY A 23 -4.53 4.83 -13.92
CA GLY A 23 -5.80 4.16 -14.26
C GLY A 23 -6.01 3.94 -15.76
N ALA A 24 -5.77 4.95 -16.59
CA ALA A 24 -5.88 4.82 -18.05
C ALA A 24 -4.89 3.81 -18.64
N GLN A 25 -3.63 3.86 -18.18
CA GLN A 25 -2.59 2.92 -18.63
C GLN A 25 -2.90 1.48 -18.17
N THR A 26 -3.48 1.32 -16.98
CA THR A 26 -3.92 0.01 -16.46
C THR A 26 -5.00 -0.60 -17.34
N ARG A 27 -6.02 0.19 -17.70
CA ARG A 27 -7.09 -0.27 -18.63
C ARG A 27 -6.53 -0.67 -19.98
N GLU A 28 -5.64 0.13 -20.54
CA GLU A 28 -5.04 -0.15 -21.85
C GLU A 28 -4.14 -1.38 -21.81
N ALA A 29 -3.31 -1.55 -20.78
CA ALA A 29 -2.48 -2.73 -20.60
C ALA A 29 -3.33 -4.00 -20.46
N ALA A 30 -4.40 -3.95 -19.66
CA ALA A 30 -5.32 -5.06 -19.50
C ALA A 30 -6.02 -5.42 -20.83
N ARG A 31 -6.46 -4.41 -21.58
CA ARG A 31 -7.09 -4.59 -22.90
C ARG A 31 -6.15 -5.28 -23.90
N ILE A 32 -4.89 -4.81 -23.97
CA ILE A 32 -3.90 -5.39 -24.89
C ILE A 32 -3.57 -6.82 -24.52
N LEU A 33 -3.28 -7.09 -23.24
CA LEU A 33 -2.92 -8.43 -22.77
C LEU A 33 -4.08 -9.40 -22.95
N LYS A 34 -5.31 -8.96 -22.70
CA LYS A 34 -6.51 -9.78 -22.94
C LYS A 34 -6.66 -10.13 -24.42
N ALA A 35 -6.44 -9.17 -25.33
CA ALA A 35 -6.49 -9.39 -26.79
C ALA A 35 -5.40 -10.36 -27.29
N LEU A 36 -4.25 -10.41 -26.60
CA LEU A 36 -3.16 -11.35 -26.88
C LEU A 36 -3.41 -12.76 -26.31
N GLY A 37 -4.45 -12.94 -25.48
CA GLY A 37 -4.73 -14.22 -24.82
C GLY A 37 -3.94 -14.44 -23.53
N THR A 38 -3.23 -13.43 -23.03
CA THR A 38 -2.46 -13.46 -21.78
C THR A 38 -3.02 -12.41 -20.81
N PRO A 39 -4.11 -12.71 -20.07
CA PRO A 39 -4.73 -11.72 -19.20
C PRO A 39 -3.77 -11.23 -18.11
N CYS A 40 -3.83 -9.92 -17.82
CA CYS A 40 -3.06 -9.32 -16.75
C CYS A 40 -3.60 -9.79 -15.39
N LEU A 41 -2.81 -10.55 -14.66
CA LEU A 41 -3.28 -11.17 -13.41
C LEU A 41 -3.31 -10.17 -12.26
N ILE A 42 -2.30 -9.29 -12.17
CA ILE A 42 -2.05 -8.51 -10.97
C ILE A 42 -1.49 -7.13 -11.31
N HIS A 43 -1.85 -6.13 -10.50
CA HIS A 43 -1.23 -4.81 -10.48
C HIS A 43 -0.58 -4.55 -9.12
N GLN A 44 0.66 -4.06 -9.13
CA GLN A 44 1.41 -3.68 -7.94
C GLN A 44 1.63 -2.16 -7.90
N PRO A 45 0.69 -1.35 -7.37
CA PRO A 45 0.86 0.09 -7.19
C PRO A 45 1.50 0.41 -5.84
N ARG A 46 2.07 1.61 -5.72
CA ARG A 46 2.35 2.20 -4.41
C ARG A 46 1.03 2.70 -3.80
N TYR A 47 0.70 2.24 -2.58
CA TYR A 47 -0.54 2.65 -1.91
C TYR A 47 -0.43 2.51 -0.40
N ASN A 48 -0.79 3.55 0.33
CA ASN A 48 -0.85 3.61 1.79
C ASN A 48 -1.68 4.83 2.23
N MET A 49 -1.85 5.01 3.54
CA MET A 49 -2.63 6.13 4.10
C MET A 49 -2.11 7.52 3.70
N LEU A 50 -0.78 7.68 3.49
CA LEU A 50 -0.14 8.94 3.11
C LEU A 50 -0.06 9.14 1.58
N ASP A 51 -0.26 8.08 0.80
CA ASP A 51 -0.23 8.11 -0.67
C ASP A 51 -1.45 7.36 -1.22
N ARG A 52 -2.49 8.11 -1.52
CA ARG A 52 -3.80 7.61 -1.96
C ARG A 52 -4.02 7.80 -3.47
N ALA A 53 -2.96 8.09 -4.23
CA ALA A 53 -3.05 8.25 -5.68
C ALA A 53 -3.78 7.11 -6.42
N PRO A 54 -3.67 5.82 -6.03
CA PRO A 54 -4.46 4.75 -6.65
C PRO A 54 -5.97 4.89 -6.49
N GLU A 55 -6.47 5.49 -5.41
CA GLU A 55 -7.91 5.78 -5.23
C GLU A 55 -8.34 6.92 -6.18
N THR A 56 -7.68 8.07 -6.09
CA THR A 56 -8.06 9.30 -6.81
C THR A 56 -7.72 9.27 -8.29
N GLY A 57 -6.69 8.52 -8.69
CA GLY A 57 -6.23 8.36 -10.08
C GLY A 57 -6.91 7.23 -10.85
N GLY A 58 -7.96 6.61 -10.29
CA GLY A 58 -8.76 5.59 -10.96
C GLY A 58 -8.03 4.26 -11.20
N VAL A 59 -6.93 4.00 -10.47
CA VAL A 59 -6.17 2.74 -10.59
C VAL A 59 -6.97 1.59 -9.99
N LEU A 60 -7.54 1.78 -8.79
CA LEU A 60 -8.35 0.75 -8.15
C LEU A 60 -9.60 0.43 -8.96
N ASP A 61 -10.22 1.42 -9.62
CA ASP A 61 -11.36 1.20 -10.50
C ASP A 61 -10.95 0.36 -11.71
N ALA A 62 -9.84 0.70 -12.36
CA ALA A 62 -9.32 -0.05 -13.50
C ALA A 62 -8.97 -1.51 -13.14
N ILE A 63 -8.45 -1.75 -11.94
CA ILE A 63 -8.17 -3.08 -11.39
C ILE A 63 -9.47 -3.87 -11.24
N GLY A 64 -10.49 -3.27 -10.60
CA GLY A 64 -11.80 -3.89 -10.40
C GLY A 64 -12.51 -4.20 -11.73
N GLU A 65 -12.52 -3.25 -12.67
CA GLU A 65 -13.10 -3.43 -14.01
C GLU A 65 -12.46 -4.57 -14.80
N ALA A 66 -11.14 -4.73 -14.65
CA ALA A 66 -10.38 -5.78 -15.36
C ALA A 66 -10.36 -7.14 -14.63
N GLY A 67 -10.89 -7.22 -13.41
CA GLY A 67 -10.84 -8.42 -12.58
C GLY A 67 -9.42 -8.82 -12.16
N MET A 68 -8.50 -7.83 -12.04
CA MET A 68 -7.12 -8.07 -11.63
C MET A 68 -6.98 -8.08 -10.11
N GLY A 69 -6.01 -8.84 -9.60
CA GLY A 69 -5.54 -8.70 -8.22
C GLY A 69 -4.75 -7.42 -8.01
N CYS A 70 -4.78 -6.90 -6.78
CA CYS A 70 -3.99 -5.75 -6.35
C CYS A 70 -3.11 -6.11 -5.16
N ILE A 71 -1.79 -5.89 -5.29
CA ILE A 71 -0.80 -6.15 -4.23
C ILE A 71 0.05 -4.90 -3.96
N PRO A 72 -0.49 -3.87 -3.30
CA PRO A 72 0.25 -2.63 -3.12
C PRO A 72 1.56 -2.83 -2.36
N PHE A 73 2.60 -2.12 -2.81
CA PHE A 73 3.86 -2.02 -2.10
C PHE A 73 3.93 -0.75 -1.24
N SER A 74 4.86 -0.72 -0.29
CA SER A 74 5.04 0.36 0.70
C SER A 74 3.76 0.68 1.51
N PRO A 75 2.99 -0.29 1.97
CA PRO A 75 1.76 -0.04 2.73
C PRO A 75 2.02 0.69 4.05
N LEU A 76 3.24 0.60 4.60
CA LEU A 76 3.68 1.31 5.80
C LEU A 76 4.49 2.60 5.48
N ALA A 77 4.43 3.11 4.24
CA ALA A 77 5.12 4.34 3.82
C ALA A 77 6.59 4.35 4.27
N GLN A 78 7.34 3.28 3.97
CA GLN A 78 8.75 3.11 4.34
C GLN A 78 9.01 3.11 5.86
N GLY A 79 8.00 2.80 6.66
CA GLY A 79 8.06 2.75 8.11
C GLY A 79 7.54 4.02 8.80
N LEU A 80 7.11 5.05 8.06
CA LEU A 80 6.47 6.24 8.63
C LEU A 80 5.17 5.90 9.36
N LEU A 81 4.39 4.95 8.84
CA LEU A 81 3.17 4.46 9.47
C LEU A 81 3.45 3.38 10.52
N THR A 82 4.45 3.61 11.34
CA THR A 82 4.80 2.82 12.53
C THR A 82 5.12 3.77 13.68
N GLU A 83 5.21 3.26 14.91
CA GLU A 83 5.61 4.05 16.07
C GLU A 83 7.06 4.53 16.00
N ARG A 84 7.85 4.04 15.05
CA ARG A 84 9.29 4.26 14.96
C ARG A 84 9.69 5.73 14.85
N TYR A 85 8.87 6.56 14.19
CA TYR A 85 9.16 7.96 13.91
C TYR A 85 8.39 8.94 14.81
N LEU A 86 7.57 8.47 15.74
CA LEU A 86 6.79 9.33 16.65
C LEU A 86 7.70 10.11 17.61
N GLY A 87 8.81 9.50 18.05
CA GLY A 87 9.80 10.12 18.96
C GLY A 87 10.97 10.80 18.26
N GLY A 88 10.97 10.89 16.93
CA GLY A 88 12.09 11.42 16.14
C GLY A 88 12.60 10.45 15.09
N ILE A 89 13.77 10.72 14.50
CA ILE A 89 14.40 9.85 13.51
C ILE A 89 15.38 8.93 14.23
N PRO A 90 15.10 7.61 14.32
CA PRO A 90 16.02 6.70 15.01
C PRO A 90 17.28 6.43 14.19
N ASP A 91 18.39 6.19 14.86
CA ASP A 91 19.62 5.74 14.22
C ASP A 91 19.43 4.41 13.46
N GLY A 92 20.09 4.27 12.32
CA GLY A 92 19.97 3.10 11.45
C GLY A 92 18.59 2.93 10.78
N SER A 93 17.73 3.96 10.83
CA SER A 93 16.46 3.98 10.11
C SER A 93 16.67 4.24 8.60
N ARG A 94 15.64 3.96 7.79
CA ARG A 94 15.68 4.30 6.34
C ARG A 94 15.89 5.78 6.08
N ALA A 95 15.44 6.65 6.98
CA ALA A 95 15.64 8.08 6.90
C ALA A 95 17.12 8.47 7.11
N THR A 96 17.84 7.80 8.02
CA THR A 96 19.28 8.05 8.23
C THR A 96 20.14 7.50 7.10
N GLN A 97 19.65 6.50 6.34
CA GLN A 97 20.37 5.93 5.20
C GLN A 97 20.23 6.77 3.92
N GLY A 98 19.33 7.75 3.87
CA GLY A 98 19.20 8.74 2.79
C GLY A 98 18.80 8.23 1.41
N LYS A 99 18.53 6.92 1.25
CA LYS A 99 18.26 6.32 -0.08
C LYS A 99 16.80 6.42 -0.53
N TRP A 100 15.85 6.28 0.40
CA TRP A 100 14.44 6.08 0.04
C TRP A 100 13.47 6.99 0.80
N LEU A 101 13.92 7.56 1.91
CA LEU A 101 13.15 8.46 2.77
C LEU A 101 14.03 9.65 3.11
N ASP A 102 13.67 10.84 2.63
CA ASP A 102 14.35 12.07 2.98
C ASP A 102 14.03 12.43 4.44
N PRO A 103 15.03 12.58 5.32
CA PRO A 103 14.84 13.04 6.70
C PRO A 103 14.06 14.36 6.78
N LYS A 104 14.24 15.26 5.82
CA LYS A 104 13.57 16.56 5.76
C LYS A 104 12.06 16.43 5.52
N ALA A 105 11.61 15.32 4.92
CA ALA A 105 10.19 15.05 4.74
C ALA A 105 9.48 14.66 6.04
N ILE A 106 10.24 14.38 7.14
CA ILE A 106 9.70 14.08 8.46
C ILE A 106 9.60 15.37 9.27
N ASP A 107 8.81 16.29 8.77
CA ASP A 107 8.57 17.61 9.36
C ASP A 107 7.56 17.57 10.52
N ALA A 108 7.33 18.73 11.15
CA ALA A 108 6.39 18.84 12.26
C ALA A 108 4.94 18.53 11.86
N PRO A 109 4.41 18.97 10.69
CA PRO A 109 3.10 18.58 10.22
C PRO A 109 2.94 17.07 10.05
N LEU A 110 3.89 16.39 9.39
CA LEU A 110 3.83 14.95 9.23
C LEU A 110 3.83 14.23 10.59
N ARG A 111 4.68 14.65 11.53
CA ARG A 111 4.70 14.07 12.88
C ARG A 111 3.38 14.25 13.62
N ALA A 112 2.73 15.41 13.49
CA ALA A 112 1.41 15.65 14.07
C ALA A 112 0.36 14.68 13.49
N ARG A 113 0.36 14.48 12.18
CA ARG A 113 -0.50 13.49 11.50
C ARG A 113 -0.25 12.07 12.02
N LEU A 114 1.02 11.65 12.10
CA LEU A 114 1.38 10.32 12.59
C LEU A 114 0.96 10.13 14.05
N THR A 115 1.11 11.17 14.90
CA THR A 115 0.66 11.14 16.30
C THR A 115 -0.85 10.99 16.39
N ALA A 116 -1.61 11.74 15.59
CA ALA A 116 -3.07 11.64 15.55
C ALA A 116 -3.53 10.24 15.08
N LEU A 117 -2.90 9.70 14.02
CA LEU A 117 -3.16 8.34 13.55
C LEU A 117 -2.82 7.29 14.62
N GLY A 118 -1.70 7.47 15.34
CA GLY A 118 -1.31 6.60 16.45
C GLY A 118 -2.33 6.56 17.59
N ALA A 119 -2.94 7.72 17.90
CA ALA A 119 -4.01 7.79 18.89
C ALA A 119 -5.26 7.00 18.46
N ILE A 120 -5.63 7.09 17.16
CA ILE A 120 -6.74 6.30 16.60
C ILE A 120 -6.41 4.80 16.65
N ALA A 121 -5.20 4.41 16.26
CA ALA A 121 -4.77 3.02 16.31
C ALA A 121 -4.85 2.46 17.74
N LYS A 122 -4.35 3.22 18.73
CA LYS A 122 -4.42 2.85 20.15
C LYS A 122 -5.86 2.68 20.64
N ALA A 123 -6.77 3.55 20.24
CA ALA A 123 -8.20 3.43 20.58
C ALA A 123 -8.83 2.16 19.99
N ARG A 124 -8.31 1.67 18.87
CA ARG A 124 -8.69 0.41 18.23
C ARG A 124 -7.99 -0.84 18.82
N GLY A 125 -7.11 -0.66 19.81
CA GLY A 125 -6.28 -1.75 20.35
C GLY A 125 -5.24 -2.27 19.37
N GLN A 126 -4.79 -1.44 18.44
CA GLN A 126 -3.84 -1.79 17.39
C GLN A 126 -2.55 -0.97 17.47
N THR A 127 -1.45 -1.50 16.94
CA THR A 127 -0.30 -0.67 16.57
C THR A 127 -0.64 0.19 15.36
N LEU A 128 0.09 1.30 15.16
CA LEU A 128 -0.09 2.13 13.97
C LEU A 128 0.15 1.32 12.68
N ALA A 129 1.14 0.42 12.70
CA ALA A 129 1.41 -0.49 11.58
C ALA A 129 0.23 -1.41 11.28
N GLN A 130 -0.35 -2.03 12.29
CA GLN A 130 -1.52 -2.90 12.14
C GLN A 130 -2.72 -2.14 11.58
N MET A 131 -3.00 -0.96 12.12
CA MET A 131 -4.09 -0.12 11.60
C MET A 131 -3.84 0.31 10.16
N ALA A 132 -2.62 0.70 9.80
CA ALA A 132 -2.28 1.12 8.44
C ALA A 132 -2.45 -0.04 7.44
N LEU A 133 -2.04 -1.24 7.80
CA LEU A 133 -2.23 -2.44 6.95
C LEU A 133 -3.71 -2.80 6.84
N ALA A 134 -4.45 -2.81 7.95
CA ALA A 134 -5.89 -3.06 7.95
C ALA A 134 -6.63 -2.02 7.09
N TRP A 135 -6.17 -0.76 7.13
CA TRP A 135 -6.74 0.31 6.30
C TRP A 135 -6.51 0.07 4.81
N VAL A 136 -5.31 -0.37 4.40
CA VAL A 136 -5.05 -0.76 3.01
C VAL A 136 -5.95 -1.93 2.60
N LEU A 137 -6.04 -2.96 3.44
CA LEU A 137 -6.82 -4.16 3.18
C LEU A 137 -8.35 -3.97 3.28
N ARG A 138 -8.84 -2.79 3.72
CA ARG A 138 -10.28 -2.51 3.83
C ARG A 138 -10.99 -2.47 2.48
N ASP A 139 -10.25 -2.13 1.41
CA ASP A 139 -10.80 -2.06 0.07
C ASP A 139 -10.85 -3.47 -0.54
N PRO A 140 -12.02 -3.96 -0.95
CA PRO A 140 -12.18 -5.33 -1.46
C PRO A 140 -11.40 -5.60 -2.75
N ARG A 141 -10.92 -4.57 -3.43
CA ARG A 141 -10.07 -4.70 -4.63
C ARG A 141 -8.61 -4.99 -4.28
N ILE A 142 -8.22 -4.86 -3.02
CA ILE A 142 -6.87 -5.18 -2.54
C ILE A 142 -6.81 -6.67 -2.17
N THR A 143 -6.00 -7.42 -2.88
CA THR A 143 -5.83 -8.87 -2.66
C THR A 143 -4.89 -9.16 -1.51
N SER A 144 -3.80 -8.40 -1.39
CA SER A 144 -2.78 -8.56 -0.34
C SER A 144 -1.96 -7.28 -0.22
N ALA A 145 -1.33 -7.05 0.93
CA ALA A 145 -0.39 -5.95 1.15
C ALA A 145 1.05 -6.47 1.19
N LEU A 146 1.92 -5.92 0.35
CA LEU A 146 3.32 -6.34 0.27
C LEU A 146 4.13 -5.60 1.33
N ILE A 147 4.53 -6.30 2.39
CA ILE A 147 5.37 -5.77 3.46
C ILE A 147 6.85 -6.13 3.26
N GLY A 148 7.74 -5.32 3.84
CA GLY A 148 9.15 -5.66 4.04
C GLY A 148 9.46 -5.73 5.52
N ALA A 149 10.13 -6.78 5.96
CA ALA A 149 10.55 -6.98 7.33
C ALA A 149 12.03 -7.34 7.42
N SER A 150 12.70 -6.89 8.47
CA SER A 150 14.09 -7.25 8.78
C SER A 150 14.20 -8.25 9.95
N ARG A 151 13.08 -8.55 10.61
CA ARG A 151 12.98 -9.49 11.74
C ARG A 151 11.64 -10.22 11.70
N PRO A 152 11.59 -11.49 12.14
CA PRO A 152 10.35 -12.30 12.17
C PRO A 152 9.20 -11.65 12.94
N GLU A 153 9.48 -11.02 14.06
CA GLU A 153 8.46 -10.39 14.93
C GLU A 153 7.67 -9.28 14.20
N GLN A 154 8.31 -8.62 13.24
CA GLN A 154 7.63 -7.63 12.39
C GLN A 154 6.60 -8.28 11.46
N ILE A 155 6.88 -9.49 10.97
CA ILE A 155 5.93 -10.25 10.15
C ILE A 155 4.75 -10.69 11.01
N GLU A 156 5.02 -11.23 12.20
CA GLU A 156 3.98 -11.65 13.14
C GLU A 156 3.07 -10.50 13.54
N ASP A 157 3.64 -9.32 13.79
CA ASP A 157 2.87 -8.10 14.08
C ASP A 157 2.00 -7.68 12.89
N CYS A 158 2.56 -7.68 11.69
CA CYS A 158 1.84 -7.31 10.47
C CYS A 158 0.68 -8.28 10.15
N VAL A 159 0.87 -9.58 10.36
CA VAL A 159 -0.16 -10.61 10.10
C VAL A 159 -1.41 -10.39 10.95
N ARG A 160 -1.29 -9.84 12.15
CA ARG A 160 -2.44 -9.50 13.01
C ARG A 160 -3.40 -8.51 12.36
N ALA A 161 -2.91 -7.68 11.42
CA ALA A 161 -3.76 -6.75 10.67
C ALA A 161 -4.83 -7.46 9.82
N ALA A 162 -4.59 -8.69 9.38
CA ALA A 162 -5.55 -9.46 8.58
C ALA A 162 -6.82 -9.84 9.35
N ASN A 163 -6.70 -9.94 10.68
CA ASN A 163 -7.82 -10.25 11.58
C ASN A 163 -8.34 -9.01 12.32
N ALA A 164 -7.97 -7.81 11.87
CA ALA A 164 -8.40 -6.56 12.48
C ALA A 164 -9.92 -6.35 12.33
N PRO A 165 -10.58 -5.74 13.32
CA PRO A 165 -11.99 -5.38 13.20
C PRO A 165 -12.19 -4.38 12.05
N LYS A 166 -13.31 -4.51 11.34
CA LYS A 166 -13.67 -3.57 10.27
C LYS A 166 -13.71 -2.14 10.81
N PHE A 167 -13.38 -1.18 9.96
CA PHE A 167 -13.49 0.24 10.31
C PHE A 167 -14.94 0.69 10.35
N ALA A 168 -15.32 1.37 11.41
CA ALA A 168 -16.56 2.14 11.44
C ALA A 168 -16.42 3.42 10.59
N ALA A 169 -17.52 3.95 10.09
CA ALA A 169 -17.51 5.19 9.30
C ALA A 169 -16.89 6.37 10.06
N ALA A 170 -17.15 6.48 11.38
CA ALA A 170 -16.56 7.51 12.22
C ALA A 170 -15.04 7.41 12.34
N GLU A 171 -14.49 6.18 12.35
CA GLU A 171 -13.05 5.95 12.40
C GLU A 171 -12.38 6.34 11.08
N LEU A 172 -12.99 6.00 9.94
CA LEU A 172 -12.48 6.44 8.62
C LEU A 172 -12.51 7.96 8.49
N ALA A 173 -13.57 8.61 8.94
CA ALA A 173 -13.66 10.08 8.97
C ALA A 173 -12.59 10.70 9.88
N ALA A 174 -12.31 10.11 11.04
CA ALA A 174 -11.24 10.56 11.93
C ALA A 174 -9.85 10.41 11.30
N ILE A 175 -9.60 9.30 10.58
CA ILE A 175 -8.38 9.08 9.83
C ILE A 175 -8.24 10.13 8.72
N ASP A 176 -9.27 10.37 7.93
CA ASP A 176 -9.26 11.37 6.85
C ASP A 176 -8.99 12.78 7.40
N LYS A 177 -9.61 13.13 8.52
CA LYS A 177 -9.35 14.41 9.21
C LYS A 177 -7.90 14.51 9.70
N ALA A 178 -7.34 13.46 10.28
CA ALA A 178 -5.94 13.42 10.73
C ALA A 178 -4.95 13.56 9.57
N LEU A 179 -5.28 13.04 8.40
CA LEU A 179 -4.44 13.13 7.20
C LEU A 179 -4.53 14.51 6.50
N ALA A 180 -5.62 15.25 6.68
CA ALA A 180 -5.84 16.57 6.09
C ALA A 180 -5.22 17.71 6.91
N ALA A 181 -4.87 17.50 8.17
CA ALA A 181 -4.24 18.47 9.05
C ALA A 181 -2.75 18.66 8.70
#